data_650bd62b2fcf30eb17b9b82b6ad8f010
#
_entry.id   650bd62b2fcf30eb17b9b82b6ad8f010
#
_cell.length_a   1.000
_cell.length_b   1.000
_cell.length_c   1.000
_cell.angle_alpha   90.00
_cell.angle_beta   90.00
_cell.angle_gamma   90.00
#
_symmetry.space_group_name_H-M   'P 1'
#
loop_
_entity.id
_entity.type
_entity.pdbx_description
1 polymer ?
#
loop_
_entity_poly.entity_id
_entity_poly.type
_entity_poly.pdbx_seq_one_letter_code
_entity_poly.pdbx_strand_id
1 'polypeptide(L)'
;VLFRSAIWEDIPLPEVPLDPLKFKDDKRYADRLREARAKTGEMDAIKAARGQVSGVRTTVAVQSFDFMGGSLGMAVGEGIIAAMKTAIDHRTPFVLFTASGGARMQEGILSLMQMPRVTIAIQMLREAGLPYIVYHTDPTTGGVTASYAMLGDIHMAEPGALIGFAGPRVIENTIRQKLPEGFQRAEYLSDHGMVDMVVHRHKMRETLGRTLKLLTKKANRAVAARSAYEVGPYTVPTMQNGAPQIYDLSNPKQPLA
;
A
#
# COMPACT_ATOMS: atom_id res chain seq x y z
N VAL A 1 -7.93 9.04 16.26
CA VAL A 1 -9.20 8.86 15.57
C VAL A 1 -9.18 9.67 14.28
N LEU A 2 -9.00 9.00 13.13
CA LEU A 2 -8.87 9.63 11.81
C LEU A 2 -10.20 10.24 11.35
N PHE A 3 -11.29 9.48 11.44
CA PHE A 3 -12.64 9.94 11.14
C PHE A 3 -13.30 10.54 12.38
N ARG A 4 -13.73 11.80 12.31
CA ARG A 4 -14.47 12.45 13.41
C ARG A 4 -15.99 12.27 13.32
N SER A 5 -16.49 12.03 12.11
CA SER A 5 -17.88 11.64 11.91
C SER A 5 -18.04 10.19 12.36
N ALA A 6 -19.08 9.88 13.10
CA ALA A 6 -19.45 8.51 13.45
C ALA A 6 -19.84 7.67 12.20
N ILE A 7 -19.66 8.21 11.01
CA ILE A 7 -20.09 7.62 9.75
C ILE A 7 -18.82 7.29 8.94
N TRP A 8 -18.35 6.05 9.08
CA TRP A 8 -17.48 5.41 8.12
C TRP A 8 -18.15 4.12 7.66
N GLU A 9 -17.75 3.68 6.49
CA GLU A 9 -18.20 2.44 5.89
C GLU A 9 -17.01 1.50 5.82
N ASP A 10 -17.11 0.37 6.50
CA ASP A 10 -16.07 -0.65 6.44
C ASP A 10 -16.05 -1.31 5.06
N ILE A 11 -14.86 -1.54 4.55
CA ILE A 11 -14.63 -2.29 3.32
C ILE A 11 -14.30 -3.73 3.74
N PRO A 12 -15.16 -4.70 3.40
CA PRO A 12 -14.92 -6.09 3.79
C PRO A 12 -13.65 -6.62 3.14
N LEU A 13 -12.89 -7.41 3.90
CA LEU A 13 -11.73 -8.12 3.35
C LEU A 13 -12.21 -9.22 2.40
N PRO A 14 -11.62 -9.34 1.21
CA PRO A 14 -11.87 -10.46 0.33
C PRO A 14 -11.48 -11.78 0.99
N GLU A 15 -12.24 -12.84 0.70
CA GLU A 15 -11.90 -14.18 1.16
C GLU A 15 -10.64 -14.67 0.45
N VAL A 16 -9.74 -15.28 1.21
CA VAL A 16 -8.52 -15.91 0.73
C VAL A 16 -8.39 -17.32 1.31
N PRO A 17 -7.73 -18.26 0.60
CA PRO A 17 -7.42 -19.57 1.16
C PRO A 17 -6.65 -19.44 2.47
N LEU A 18 -7.10 -20.15 3.51
CA LEU A 18 -6.55 -20.00 4.87
C LEU A 18 -5.09 -20.43 4.97
N ASP A 19 -4.74 -21.56 4.40
CA ASP A 19 -3.39 -22.15 4.46
C ASP A 19 -3.17 -23.07 3.24
N PRO A 20 -3.00 -22.50 2.03
CA PRO A 20 -2.90 -23.30 0.81
C PRO A 20 -1.59 -24.10 0.74
N LEU A 21 -0.55 -23.67 1.45
CA LEU A 21 0.74 -24.36 1.49
C LEU A 21 0.81 -25.42 2.60
N LYS A 22 -0.19 -25.50 3.48
CA LYS A 22 -0.19 -26.36 4.68
C LYS A 22 1.08 -26.21 5.49
N PHE A 23 1.50 -24.94 5.69
CA PHE A 23 2.75 -24.62 6.36
C PHE A 23 2.74 -25.04 7.81
N LYS A 24 3.83 -25.67 8.23
CA LYS A 24 4.10 -26.06 9.60
C LYS A 24 5.59 -25.91 9.91
N ASP A 25 5.90 -25.16 10.94
CA ASP A 25 7.17 -25.19 11.70
C ASP A 25 6.91 -25.88 13.05
N ASP A 26 7.22 -25.24 14.17
CA ASP A 26 6.84 -25.72 15.52
C ASP A 26 5.31 -25.75 15.68
N LYS A 27 4.59 -24.94 14.91
CA LYS A 27 3.13 -24.79 14.95
C LYS A 27 2.55 -24.65 13.55
N ARG A 28 1.35 -25.23 13.32
CA ARG A 28 0.65 -25.04 12.03
C ARG A 28 0.26 -23.59 11.83
N TYR A 29 0.37 -23.09 10.61
CA TYR A 29 0.01 -21.72 10.27
C TYR A 29 -1.47 -21.41 10.56
N ALA A 30 -2.37 -22.32 10.29
CA ALA A 30 -3.79 -22.19 10.62
C ALA A 30 -4.04 -21.97 12.13
N ASP A 31 -3.23 -22.58 13.00
CA ASP A 31 -3.33 -22.38 14.45
C ASP A 31 -2.79 -20.99 14.86
N ARG A 32 -1.70 -20.53 14.23
CA ARG A 32 -1.19 -19.16 14.44
C ARG A 32 -2.20 -18.09 14.04
N LEU A 33 -2.89 -18.28 12.91
CA LEU A 33 -3.97 -17.38 12.46
C LEU A 33 -5.13 -17.34 13.44
N ARG A 34 -5.56 -18.51 13.94
CA ARG A 34 -6.64 -18.59 14.95
C ARG A 34 -6.28 -17.84 16.23
N GLU A 35 -5.06 -17.98 16.70
CA GLU A 35 -4.57 -17.27 17.90
C GLU A 35 -4.46 -15.76 17.65
N ALA A 36 -3.92 -15.34 16.50
CA ALA A 36 -3.83 -13.93 16.16
C ALA A 36 -5.22 -13.30 16.12
N ARG A 37 -6.19 -13.96 15.49
CA ARG A 37 -7.60 -13.53 15.46
C ARG A 37 -8.22 -13.43 16.86
N ALA A 38 -8.01 -14.44 17.70
CA ALA A 38 -8.52 -14.44 19.07
C ALA A 38 -7.89 -13.33 19.92
N LYS A 39 -6.59 -13.05 19.73
CA LYS A 39 -5.86 -12.02 20.47
C LYS A 39 -6.25 -10.61 20.05
N THR A 40 -6.41 -10.36 18.76
CA THR A 40 -6.59 -9.00 18.21
C THR A 40 -8.05 -8.65 17.94
N GLY A 41 -8.91 -9.64 17.77
CA GLY A 41 -10.29 -9.45 17.27
C GLY A 41 -10.33 -9.08 15.78
N GLU A 42 -9.21 -9.18 15.07
CA GLU A 42 -9.10 -8.82 13.65
C GLU A 42 -9.07 -10.07 12.77
N MET A 43 -9.56 -9.97 11.56
CA MET A 43 -9.56 -11.09 10.61
C MET A 43 -8.17 -11.33 10.01
N ASP A 44 -7.43 -10.24 9.75
CA ASP A 44 -6.02 -10.25 9.32
C ASP A 44 -5.36 -8.90 9.63
N ALA A 45 -4.10 -8.74 9.25
CA ALA A 45 -3.27 -7.57 9.55
C ALA A 45 -3.64 -6.29 8.75
N ILE A 46 -4.86 -6.19 8.26
CA ILE A 46 -5.35 -5.03 7.50
C ILE A 46 -6.81 -4.76 7.80
N LYS A 47 -7.16 -3.49 7.93
CA LYS A 47 -8.55 -2.97 7.92
C LYS A 47 -8.65 -1.86 6.91
N ALA A 48 -9.78 -1.79 6.22
CA ALA A 48 -10.05 -0.73 5.28
C ALA A 48 -11.44 -0.15 5.50
N ALA A 49 -11.56 1.15 5.31
CA ALA A 49 -12.82 1.85 5.45
C ALA A 49 -12.85 3.10 4.56
N ARG A 50 -14.05 3.57 4.28
CA ARG A 50 -14.31 4.83 3.59
C ARG A 50 -15.00 5.80 4.53
N GLY A 51 -14.58 7.06 4.52
CA GLY A 51 -15.13 8.09 5.39
C GLY A 51 -14.71 9.48 4.98
N GLN A 52 -14.75 10.43 5.92
CA GLN A 52 -14.30 11.80 5.69
C GLN A 52 -13.13 12.18 6.59
N VAL A 53 -12.05 12.64 5.99
CA VAL A 53 -10.90 13.23 6.69
C VAL A 53 -10.94 14.73 6.45
N SER A 54 -11.23 15.51 7.50
CA SER A 54 -11.31 16.98 7.43
C SER A 54 -12.24 17.51 6.30
N GLY A 55 -13.34 16.79 6.06
CA GLY A 55 -14.35 17.13 5.05
C GLY A 55 -14.06 16.58 3.64
N VAL A 56 -12.92 15.88 3.42
CA VAL A 56 -12.61 15.22 2.16
C VAL A 56 -13.01 13.74 2.24
N ARG A 57 -13.84 13.28 1.30
CA ARG A 57 -14.14 11.84 1.17
C ARG A 57 -12.84 11.11 0.85
N THR A 58 -12.53 10.06 1.59
CA THR A 58 -11.24 9.40 1.55
C THR A 58 -11.42 7.91 1.83
N THR A 59 -10.78 7.07 1.06
CA THR A 59 -10.63 5.64 1.35
C THR A 59 -9.31 5.44 2.10
N VAL A 60 -9.36 4.69 3.18
CA VAL A 60 -8.23 4.47 4.10
C VAL A 60 -8.05 2.98 4.33
N ALA A 61 -6.81 2.53 4.32
CA ALA A 61 -6.43 1.21 4.82
C ALA A 61 -5.37 1.35 5.91
N VAL A 62 -5.44 0.49 6.91
CA VAL A 62 -4.55 0.50 8.08
C VAL A 62 -4.02 -0.90 8.32
N GLN A 63 -2.70 -1.07 8.29
CA GLN A 63 -2.06 -2.31 8.73
C GLN A 63 -1.98 -2.35 10.26
N SER A 64 -2.20 -3.53 10.81
CA SER A 64 -2.14 -3.81 12.25
C SER A 64 -0.89 -4.61 12.57
N PHE A 65 0.06 -4.02 13.29
CA PHE A 65 1.28 -4.71 13.71
C PHE A 65 0.99 -5.80 14.75
N ASP A 66 -0.06 -5.64 15.54
CA ASP A 66 -0.46 -6.62 16.56
C ASP A 66 -0.87 -7.96 15.95
N PHE A 67 -1.35 -7.96 14.72
CA PHE A 67 -1.67 -9.17 13.98
C PHE A 67 -0.44 -9.69 13.24
N MET A 68 0.22 -10.68 13.79
CA MET A 68 1.40 -11.36 13.20
C MET A 68 2.48 -10.39 12.68
N GLY A 69 2.78 -9.32 13.44
CA GLY A 69 3.78 -8.32 13.07
C GLY A 69 3.40 -7.48 11.84
N GLY A 70 2.11 -7.33 11.54
CA GLY A 70 1.64 -6.58 10.37
C GLY A 70 2.08 -7.20 9.04
N SER A 71 2.44 -8.49 9.03
CA SER A 71 3.09 -9.12 7.88
C SER A 71 2.19 -9.18 6.65
N LEU A 72 2.79 -8.88 5.49
CA LEU A 72 2.13 -8.95 4.18
C LEU A 72 1.85 -10.41 3.81
N GLY A 73 0.59 -10.83 3.93
CA GLY A 73 0.06 -12.07 3.42
C GLY A 73 -0.97 -11.83 2.33
N MET A 74 -1.58 -12.92 1.82
CA MET A 74 -2.62 -12.85 0.78
C MET A 74 -3.77 -11.93 1.20
N ALA A 75 -4.28 -12.06 2.43
CA ALA A 75 -5.38 -11.25 2.93
C ALA A 75 -5.04 -9.75 2.99
N VAL A 76 -3.81 -9.41 3.38
CA VAL A 76 -3.34 -8.01 3.37
C VAL A 76 -3.27 -7.46 1.96
N GLY A 77 -2.68 -8.21 1.03
CA GLY A 77 -2.60 -7.80 -0.38
C GLY A 77 -3.99 -7.60 -1.02
N GLU A 78 -4.88 -8.57 -0.86
CA GLU A 78 -6.26 -8.48 -1.35
C GLU A 78 -7.02 -7.32 -0.69
N GLY A 79 -6.85 -7.10 0.60
CA GLY A 79 -7.49 -6.01 1.33
C GLY A 79 -7.05 -4.63 0.82
N ILE A 80 -5.75 -4.44 0.55
CA ILE A 80 -5.23 -3.20 -0.04
C ILE A 80 -5.78 -3.00 -1.45
N ILE A 81 -5.79 -4.05 -2.28
CA ILE A 81 -6.32 -4.01 -3.65
C ILE A 81 -7.82 -3.67 -3.64
N ALA A 82 -8.60 -4.30 -2.76
CA ALA A 82 -10.03 -4.01 -2.62
C ALA A 82 -10.28 -2.56 -2.20
N ALA A 83 -9.49 -2.04 -1.26
CA ALA A 83 -9.57 -0.65 -0.84
C ALA A 83 -9.21 0.33 -1.97
N MET A 84 -8.16 0.04 -2.77
CA MET A 84 -7.79 0.85 -3.93
C MET A 84 -8.87 0.83 -5.01
N LYS A 85 -9.46 -0.34 -5.31
CA LYS A 85 -10.60 -0.45 -6.23
C LYS A 85 -11.79 0.37 -5.74
N THR A 86 -12.13 0.28 -4.46
CA THR A 86 -13.19 1.10 -3.84
C THR A 86 -12.86 2.60 -3.97
N ALA A 87 -11.60 3.00 -3.81
CA ALA A 87 -11.17 4.38 -4.01
C ALA A 87 -11.40 4.84 -5.47
N ILE A 88 -11.10 3.99 -6.45
CA ILE A 88 -11.32 4.26 -7.88
C ILE A 88 -12.81 4.39 -8.18
N ASP A 89 -13.63 3.43 -7.75
CA ASP A 89 -15.08 3.38 -8.00
C ASP A 89 -15.79 4.61 -7.42
N HIS A 90 -15.36 5.07 -6.26
CA HIS A 90 -15.94 6.23 -5.58
C HIS A 90 -15.19 7.54 -5.84
N ARG A 91 -14.14 7.52 -6.69
CA ARG A 91 -13.28 8.66 -7.03
C ARG A 91 -12.77 9.41 -5.80
N THR A 92 -12.24 8.65 -4.84
CA THR A 92 -11.66 9.18 -3.60
C THR A 92 -10.15 9.03 -3.58
N PRO A 93 -9.38 9.92 -2.94
CA PRO A 93 -7.98 9.67 -2.63
C PRO A 93 -7.86 8.43 -1.74
N PHE A 94 -6.71 7.75 -1.84
CA PHE A 94 -6.40 6.60 -1.01
C PHE A 94 -5.28 6.92 -0.03
N VAL A 95 -5.47 6.54 1.22
CA VAL A 95 -4.46 6.69 2.29
C VAL A 95 -4.16 5.35 2.91
N LEU A 96 -2.89 4.96 2.93
CA LEU A 96 -2.44 3.74 3.58
C LEU A 96 -1.59 4.07 4.80
N PHE A 97 -1.96 3.53 5.95
CA PHE A 97 -1.14 3.49 7.15
C PHE A 97 -0.40 2.17 7.18
N THR A 98 0.93 2.20 7.14
CA THR A 98 1.76 1.00 7.12
C THR A 98 2.31 0.71 8.52
N ALA A 99 2.25 -0.55 8.91
CA ALA A 99 2.85 -1.09 10.13
C ALA A 99 3.20 -2.56 9.88
N SER A 100 4.47 -2.86 9.55
CA SER A 100 4.80 -4.21 9.08
C SER A 100 6.26 -4.58 9.28
N GLY A 101 6.49 -5.84 9.67
CA GLY A 101 7.79 -6.48 9.66
C GLY A 101 8.21 -7.05 8.30
N GLY A 102 7.34 -6.99 7.27
CA GLY A 102 7.63 -7.49 5.92
C GLY A 102 6.70 -8.60 5.44
N ALA A 103 7.18 -9.46 4.54
CA ALA A 103 6.41 -10.56 3.96
C ALA A 103 6.10 -11.67 4.97
N ARG A 104 4.91 -12.26 4.88
CA ARG A 104 4.46 -13.36 5.75
C ARG A 104 5.12 -14.67 5.36
N MET A 105 6.09 -15.12 6.13
CA MET A 105 6.91 -16.30 5.81
C MET A 105 6.07 -17.58 5.61
N GLN A 106 5.01 -17.75 6.39
CA GLN A 106 4.15 -18.93 6.35
C GLN A 106 3.39 -19.09 5.01
N GLU A 107 3.25 -18.02 4.26
CA GLU A 107 2.61 -18.02 2.93
C GLU A 107 3.64 -18.07 1.79
N GLY A 108 4.92 -18.09 2.09
CA GLY A 108 6.00 -18.27 1.11
C GLY A 108 5.88 -17.35 -0.11
N ILE A 109 5.95 -17.95 -1.30
CA ILE A 109 5.86 -17.21 -2.57
C ILE A 109 4.54 -16.45 -2.75
N LEU A 110 3.44 -16.92 -2.16
CA LEU A 110 2.13 -16.27 -2.27
C LEU A 110 2.13 -14.91 -1.57
N SER A 111 2.87 -14.79 -0.46
CA SER A 111 3.13 -13.52 0.21
C SER A 111 3.95 -12.57 -0.69
N LEU A 112 5.03 -13.06 -1.30
CA LEU A 112 5.87 -12.24 -2.19
C LEU A 112 5.09 -11.74 -3.40
N MET A 113 4.19 -12.55 -3.95
CA MET A 113 3.36 -12.17 -5.09
C MET A 113 2.33 -11.07 -4.79
N GLN A 114 2.10 -10.74 -3.51
CA GLN A 114 1.25 -9.59 -3.18
C GLN A 114 1.92 -8.25 -3.52
N MET A 115 3.24 -8.18 -3.49
CA MET A 115 3.97 -6.95 -3.85
C MET A 115 3.67 -6.48 -5.28
N PRO A 116 3.89 -7.28 -6.34
CA PRO A 116 3.55 -6.86 -7.70
C PRO A 116 2.04 -6.64 -7.90
N ARG A 117 1.18 -7.43 -7.26
CA ARG A 117 -0.28 -7.29 -7.37
C ARG A 117 -0.76 -5.94 -6.82
N VAL A 118 -0.28 -5.54 -5.65
CA VAL A 118 -0.61 -4.23 -5.07
C VAL A 118 -0.01 -3.10 -5.93
N THR A 119 1.19 -3.28 -6.48
CA THR A 119 1.81 -2.30 -7.39
C THR A 119 0.95 -2.05 -8.64
N ILE A 120 0.34 -3.10 -9.20
CA ILE A 120 -0.61 -2.95 -10.31
C ILE A 120 -1.83 -2.12 -9.88
N ALA A 121 -2.38 -2.36 -8.69
CA ALA A 121 -3.51 -1.58 -8.18
C ALA A 121 -3.14 -0.09 -7.95
N ILE A 122 -1.90 0.20 -7.53
CA ILE A 122 -1.39 1.58 -7.45
C ILE A 122 -1.36 2.22 -8.84
N GLN A 123 -0.90 1.49 -9.85
CA GLN A 123 -0.90 2.00 -11.22
C GLN A 123 -2.32 2.34 -11.69
N MET A 124 -3.31 1.46 -11.44
CA MET A 124 -4.71 1.73 -11.74
C MET A 124 -5.23 2.99 -11.01
N LEU A 125 -4.82 3.21 -9.76
CA LEU A 125 -5.19 4.40 -9.00
C LEU A 125 -4.59 5.67 -9.60
N ARG A 126 -3.33 5.61 -10.06
CA ARG A 126 -2.65 6.70 -10.78
C ARG A 126 -3.32 7.03 -12.12
N GLU A 127 -3.69 6.02 -12.88
CA GLU A 127 -4.42 6.18 -14.16
C GLU A 127 -5.80 6.82 -13.93
N ALA A 128 -6.45 6.51 -12.81
CA ALA A 128 -7.67 7.18 -12.39
C ALA A 128 -7.45 8.64 -11.95
N GLY A 129 -6.20 9.10 -11.84
CA GLY A 129 -5.83 10.45 -11.39
C GLY A 129 -6.14 10.70 -9.91
N LEU A 130 -6.09 9.67 -9.08
CA LEU A 130 -6.43 9.75 -7.66
C LEU A 130 -5.15 9.73 -6.81
N PRO A 131 -5.05 10.63 -5.80
CA PRO A 131 -3.88 10.67 -4.93
C PRO A 131 -3.73 9.43 -4.08
N TYR A 132 -2.48 8.95 -3.95
CA TYR A 132 -2.07 7.91 -3.02
C TYR A 132 -1.11 8.48 -1.98
N ILE A 133 -1.51 8.48 -0.71
CA ILE A 133 -0.70 8.96 0.41
C ILE A 133 -0.35 7.79 1.32
N VAL A 134 0.91 7.69 1.70
CA VAL A 134 1.37 6.69 2.66
C VAL A 134 1.79 7.38 3.96
N TYR A 135 1.30 6.87 5.08
CA TYR A 135 1.71 7.27 6.42
C TYR A 135 2.44 6.10 7.08
N HIS A 136 3.76 6.21 7.18
CA HIS A 136 4.61 5.20 7.75
C HIS A 136 4.58 5.25 9.26
N THR A 137 4.23 4.13 9.90
CA THR A 137 4.36 3.96 11.35
C THR A 137 5.52 3.03 11.70
N ASP A 138 5.85 2.95 12.97
CA ASP A 138 6.95 2.12 13.47
C ASP A 138 6.50 0.67 13.76
N PRO A 139 7.11 -0.35 13.13
CA PRO A 139 8.02 -0.29 12.00
C PRO A 139 7.31 -0.43 10.64
N THR A 140 7.94 0.04 9.56
CA THR A 140 7.56 -0.29 8.18
C THR A 140 8.78 -0.86 7.47
N THR A 141 8.86 -2.19 7.32
CA THR A 141 10.10 -2.85 6.88
C THR A 141 9.87 -3.95 5.83
N GLY A 142 10.96 -4.46 5.29
CA GLY A 142 10.99 -5.63 4.40
C GLY A 142 10.31 -5.40 3.06
N GLY A 143 9.60 -6.41 2.58
CA GLY A 143 8.88 -6.38 1.30
C GLY A 143 7.80 -5.28 1.21
N VAL A 144 7.28 -4.83 2.34
CA VAL A 144 6.31 -3.72 2.39
C VAL A 144 6.98 -2.41 1.97
N THR A 145 8.14 -2.07 2.54
CA THR A 145 8.93 -0.90 2.13
C THR A 145 9.44 -1.04 0.71
N ALA A 146 9.92 -2.25 0.32
CA ALA A 146 10.44 -2.49 -1.02
C ALA A 146 9.37 -2.49 -2.13
N SER A 147 8.10 -2.23 -1.79
CA SER A 147 6.99 -2.23 -2.75
C SER A 147 6.02 -1.08 -2.48
N TYR A 148 4.78 -1.38 -2.18
CA TYR A 148 3.68 -0.42 -2.15
C TYR A 148 3.84 0.70 -1.12
N ALA A 149 4.58 0.50 -0.03
CA ALA A 149 4.74 1.54 0.98
C ALA A 149 5.57 2.73 0.47
N MET A 150 6.51 2.52 -0.47
CA MET A 150 7.34 3.58 -1.05
C MET A 150 6.88 4.02 -2.46
N LEU A 151 5.64 3.75 -2.82
CA LEU A 151 5.06 4.14 -4.11
C LEU A 151 3.97 5.23 -3.98
N GLY A 152 3.86 5.88 -2.83
CA GLY A 152 2.94 6.99 -2.61
C GLY A 152 3.31 8.24 -3.41
N ASP A 153 2.33 9.10 -3.66
CA ASP A 153 2.58 10.46 -4.16
C ASP A 153 3.11 11.36 -3.05
N ILE A 154 2.77 11.07 -1.80
CA ILE A 154 3.26 11.74 -0.60
C ILE A 154 3.55 10.69 0.48
N HIS A 155 4.74 10.81 1.08
CA HIS A 155 5.20 9.98 2.18
C HIS A 155 5.25 10.79 3.49
N MET A 156 4.39 10.43 4.43
CA MET A 156 4.43 10.95 5.80
C MET A 156 4.94 9.86 6.73
N ALA A 157 5.63 10.21 7.79
CA ALA A 157 6.10 9.24 8.78
C ALA A 157 5.88 9.72 10.21
N GLU A 158 5.67 8.79 11.14
CA GLU A 158 5.72 9.11 12.57
C GLU A 158 7.15 9.43 13.00
N PRO A 159 7.34 10.35 13.96
CA PRO A 159 8.67 10.62 14.52
C PRO A 159 9.33 9.34 15.02
N GLY A 160 10.59 9.15 14.68
CA GLY A 160 11.40 8.01 15.08
C GLY A 160 11.01 6.67 14.45
N ALA A 161 10.04 6.60 13.54
CA ALA A 161 9.62 5.36 12.90
C ALA A 161 10.78 4.71 12.12
N LEU A 162 10.95 3.40 12.32
CA LEU A 162 11.90 2.58 11.56
C LEU A 162 11.28 2.23 10.21
N ILE A 163 11.91 2.72 9.14
CA ILE A 163 11.44 2.51 7.76
C ILE A 163 12.62 2.04 6.93
N GLY A 164 12.58 0.82 6.41
CA GLY A 164 13.68 0.28 5.64
C GLY A 164 13.45 -1.14 5.18
N PHE A 165 14.28 -1.64 4.25
CA PHE A 165 14.15 -3.01 3.77
C PHE A 165 14.73 -4.00 4.77
N ALA A 166 16.05 -4.02 4.95
CA ALA A 166 16.72 -4.86 5.93
C ALA A 166 16.90 -4.12 7.25
N GLY A 167 16.76 -4.83 8.37
CA GLY A 167 17.00 -4.25 9.68
C GLY A 167 18.48 -3.82 9.86
N PRO A 168 18.77 -2.78 10.68
CA PRO A 168 20.11 -2.25 10.87
C PRO A 168 21.16 -3.31 11.24
N ARG A 169 20.84 -4.24 12.12
CA ARG A 169 21.73 -5.35 12.51
C ARG A 169 22.15 -6.24 11.34
N VAL A 170 21.21 -6.51 10.42
CA VAL A 170 21.50 -7.34 9.23
C VAL A 170 22.48 -6.60 8.32
N ILE A 171 22.24 -5.30 8.12
CA ILE A 171 23.11 -4.46 7.29
C ILE A 171 24.52 -4.39 7.91
N GLU A 172 24.64 -4.01 9.19
CA GLU A 172 25.94 -3.91 9.89
C GLU A 172 26.73 -5.21 9.84
N ASN A 173 26.06 -6.35 10.08
CA ASN A 173 26.71 -7.66 10.01
C ASN A 173 27.18 -8.00 8.58
N THR A 174 26.44 -7.55 7.56
CA THR A 174 26.78 -7.81 6.15
C THR A 174 27.94 -6.97 5.67
N ILE A 175 27.89 -5.65 5.92
CA ILE A 175 28.92 -4.71 5.47
C ILE A 175 30.09 -4.59 6.45
N ARG A 176 29.94 -5.12 7.68
CA ARG A 176 30.92 -5.06 8.79
C ARG A 176 31.32 -3.63 9.17
N GLN A 177 30.39 -2.71 9.07
CA GLN A 177 30.56 -1.30 9.43
C GLN A 177 29.39 -0.82 10.30
N LYS A 178 29.66 0.14 11.19
CA LYS A 178 28.59 0.80 11.94
C LYS A 178 27.81 1.73 11.02
N LEU A 179 26.50 1.72 11.17
CA LEU A 179 25.62 2.60 10.43
C LEU A 179 25.63 4.02 11.05
N PRO A 180 25.36 5.06 10.25
CA PRO A 180 25.18 6.42 10.77
C PRO A 180 24.13 6.47 11.87
N GLU A 181 24.26 7.43 12.79
CA GLU A 181 23.25 7.65 13.81
C GLU A 181 21.90 8.00 13.16
N GLY A 182 20.82 7.41 13.69
CA GLY A 182 19.48 7.62 13.17
C GLY A 182 19.19 6.92 11.84
N PHE A 183 20.10 6.11 11.30
CA PHE A 183 19.91 5.40 10.03
C PHE A 183 18.57 4.66 9.98
N GLN A 184 17.84 4.80 8.87
CA GLN A 184 16.49 4.26 8.65
C GLN A 184 15.41 4.83 9.59
N ARG A 185 15.67 5.86 10.37
CA ARG A 185 14.63 6.58 11.11
C ARG A 185 13.94 7.62 10.23
N ALA A 186 12.72 7.95 10.57
CA ALA A 186 11.88 8.87 9.80
C ALA A 186 12.58 10.23 9.54
N GLU A 187 13.26 10.77 10.54
CA GLU A 187 14.02 12.04 10.44
C GLU A 187 15.17 11.93 9.45
N TYR A 188 15.97 10.84 9.59
CA TYR A 188 17.07 10.57 8.66
C TYR A 188 16.59 10.44 7.22
N LEU A 189 15.47 9.75 7.02
CA LEU A 189 14.89 9.55 5.68
C LEU A 189 14.29 10.85 5.11
N SER A 190 13.75 11.71 5.97
CA SER A 190 13.29 13.05 5.58
C SER A 190 14.44 13.94 5.13
N ASP A 191 15.55 13.94 5.86
CA ASP A 191 16.78 14.70 5.51
C ASP A 191 17.40 14.21 4.20
N HIS A 192 17.17 12.94 3.83
CA HIS A 192 17.66 12.34 2.57
C HIS A 192 16.61 12.30 1.45
N GLY A 193 15.46 12.96 1.64
CA GLY A 193 14.43 13.11 0.60
C GLY A 193 13.60 11.85 0.30
N MET A 194 13.63 10.83 1.17
CA MET A 194 12.83 9.62 1.02
C MET A 194 11.44 9.73 1.68
N VAL A 195 11.29 10.64 2.64
CA VAL A 195 10.04 10.95 3.33
C VAL A 195 9.81 12.46 3.22
N ASP A 196 8.61 12.85 2.82
CA ASP A 196 8.26 14.26 2.59
C ASP A 196 8.02 15.01 3.89
N MET A 197 7.48 14.34 4.91
CA MET A 197 7.11 14.98 6.18
C MET A 197 7.20 14.00 7.35
N VAL A 198 7.84 14.42 8.43
CA VAL A 198 7.73 13.77 9.74
C VAL A 198 6.61 14.44 10.52
N VAL A 199 5.55 13.70 10.81
CA VAL A 199 4.31 14.23 11.36
C VAL A 199 3.88 13.43 12.59
N HIS A 200 3.86 14.05 13.74
CA HIS A 200 3.41 13.42 14.97
C HIS A 200 1.92 13.06 14.88
N ARG A 201 1.54 11.90 15.42
CA ARG A 201 0.17 11.33 15.39
C ARG A 201 -0.92 12.34 15.79
N HIS A 202 -0.68 13.20 16.75
CA HIS A 202 -1.65 14.24 17.17
C HIS A 202 -1.92 15.30 16.10
N LYS A 203 -0.94 15.58 15.22
CA LYS A 203 -1.06 16.54 14.11
C LYS A 203 -1.44 15.87 12.79
N MET A 204 -1.36 14.55 12.71
CA MET A 204 -1.53 13.75 11.48
C MET A 204 -2.85 14.07 10.77
N ARG A 205 -3.97 14.10 11.49
CA ARG A 205 -5.29 14.34 10.89
C ARG A 205 -5.40 15.72 10.24
N GLU A 206 -4.84 16.74 10.86
CA GLU A 206 -4.85 18.10 10.34
C GLU A 206 -3.97 18.22 9.09
N THR A 207 -2.73 17.70 9.16
CA THR A 207 -1.77 17.70 8.06
C THR A 207 -2.31 16.91 6.87
N LEU A 208 -2.79 15.69 7.11
CA LEU A 208 -3.42 14.85 6.09
C LEU A 208 -4.61 15.56 5.44
N GLY A 209 -5.47 16.20 6.23
CA GLY A 209 -6.61 16.93 5.72
C GLY A 209 -6.24 18.11 4.82
N ARG A 210 -5.18 18.85 5.14
CA ARG A 210 -4.64 19.92 4.27
C ARG A 210 -4.10 19.35 2.96
N THR A 211 -3.29 18.30 3.05
CA THR A 211 -2.69 17.62 1.88
C THR A 211 -3.76 17.07 0.95
N LEU A 212 -4.76 16.37 1.49
CA LEU A 212 -5.89 15.85 0.71
C LEU A 212 -6.65 16.96 -0.02
N LYS A 213 -6.94 18.09 0.65
CA LYS A 213 -7.60 19.24 0.01
C LYS A 213 -6.81 19.82 -1.15
N LEU A 214 -5.49 19.89 -1.02
CA LEU A 214 -4.62 20.39 -2.08
C LEU A 214 -4.60 19.45 -3.29
N LEU A 215 -4.40 18.16 -3.04
CA LEU A 215 -4.28 17.15 -4.11
C LEU A 215 -5.61 16.92 -4.83
N THR A 216 -6.73 16.88 -4.12
CA THR A 216 -8.05 16.64 -4.74
C THR A 216 -8.54 17.82 -5.58
N LYS A 217 -8.17 19.06 -5.23
CA LYS A 217 -8.46 20.23 -6.09
C LYS A 217 -7.72 20.14 -7.42
N LYS A 218 -6.47 19.69 -7.44
CA LYS A 218 -5.68 19.47 -8.67
C LYS A 218 -6.21 18.28 -9.46
N ALA A 219 -6.57 17.18 -8.81
CA ALA A 219 -7.12 15.99 -9.47
C ALA A 219 -8.42 16.32 -10.21
N ASN A 220 -9.33 17.05 -9.60
CA ASN A 220 -10.57 17.47 -10.25
C ASN A 220 -10.34 18.36 -11.47
N ARG A 221 -9.31 19.23 -11.46
CA ARG A 221 -8.91 20.05 -12.62
C ARG A 221 -8.28 19.20 -13.72
N ALA A 222 -7.43 18.24 -13.37
CA ALA A 222 -6.76 17.37 -14.35
C ALA A 222 -7.74 16.41 -15.04
N VAL A 223 -8.75 15.90 -14.34
CA VAL A 223 -9.81 15.08 -14.92
C VAL A 223 -10.67 15.89 -15.88
N ALA A 224 -11.02 17.12 -15.53
CA ALA A 224 -11.72 18.02 -16.44
C ALA A 224 -10.90 18.35 -17.71
N ALA A 225 -9.57 18.45 -17.58
CA ALA A 225 -8.69 18.67 -18.72
C ALA A 225 -8.46 17.39 -19.56
N ARG A 226 -8.43 16.21 -18.94
CA ARG A 226 -8.27 14.92 -19.64
C ARG A 226 -9.53 14.45 -20.36
N SER A 227 -10.72 14.82 -19.90
CA SER A 227 -11.95 14.56 -20.64
C SER A 227 -12.04 15.33 -21.97
N ALA A 228 -11.16 16.29 -22.21
CA ALA A 228 -11.00 16.99 -23.48
C ALA A 228 -9.94 16.35 -24.41
N TYR A 229 -9.17 15.37 -23.93
CA TYR A 229 -8.22 14.57 -24.70
C TYR A 229 -8.68 13.11 -24.70
N GLU A 230 -9.18 12.64 -25.83
CA GLU A 230 -9.39 11.22 -26.05
C GLU A 230 -8.03 10.50 -25.93
N VAL A 231 -7.91 9.67 -24.90
CA VAL A 231 -6.76 8.75 -24.78
C VAL A 231 -6.98 7.68 -25.83
N GLY A 232 -6.14 7.65 -26.86
CA GLY A 232 -6.14 6.60 -27.85
C GLY A 232 -5.96 5.21 -27.20
N PRO A 233 -6.35 4.13 -27.88
CA PRO A 233 -6.32 2.79 -27.32
C PRO A 233 -4.89 2.40 -26.90
N TYR A 234 -4.76 1.87 -25.70
CA TYR A 234 -3.50 1.30 -25.21
C TYR A 234 -3.12 0.10 -26.07
N THR A 235 -1.94 0.14 -26.67
CA THR A 235 -1.37 -1.00 -27.41
C THR A 235 -0.42 -1.77 -26.50
N VAL A 236 -0.64 -3.08 -26.36
CA VAL A 236 0.26 -3.97 -25.62
C VAL A 236 1.09 -4.75 -26.65
N PRO A 237 2.42 -4.65 -26.63
CA PRO A 237 3.25 -5.48 -27.51
C PRO A 237 3.16 -6.94 -27.07
N THR A 238 2.79 -7.81 -28.01
CA THR A 238 2.85 -9.27 -27.84
C THR A 238 3.95 -9.85 -28.71
N MET A 239 4.63 -10.88 -28.22
CA MET A 239 5.69 -11.57 -28.98
C MET A 239 5.07 -12.68 -29.79
N GLN A 240 5.13 -12.58 -31.12
CA GLN A 240 4.89 -13.70 -32.03
C GLN A 240 6.10 -13.94 -32.90
N ASN A 241 6.56 -15.19 -32.98
CA ASN A 241 7.74 -15.62 -33.78
C ASN A 241 9.01 -14.80 -33.50
N GLY A 242 9.23 -14.39 -32.23
CA GLY A 242 10.44 -13.64 -31.82
C GLY A 242 10.44 -12.15 -32.17
N ALA A 243 9.41 -11.61 -32.78
CA ALA A 243 9.25 -10.18 -33.07
C ALA A 243 8.10 -9.58 -32.25
N PRO A 244 8.26 -8.37 -31.68
CA PRO A 244 7.17 -7.68 -31.01
C PRO A 244 6.10 -7.26 -32.04
N GLN A 245 4.86 -7.66 -31.78
CA GLN A 245 3.70 -7.18 -32.55
C GLN A 245 2.80 -6.32 -31.66
N ILE A 246 2.33 -5.23 -32.21
CA ILE A 246 1.47 -4.25 -31.52
C ILE A 246 0.04 -4.46 -32.04
N TYR A 247 -0.89 -4.74 -31.14
CA TYR A 247 -2.30 -4.90 -31.46
C TYR A 247 -3.12 -3.74 -30.93
N ASP A 248 -4.10 -3.32 -31.69
CA ASP A 248 -5.13 -2.39 -31.21
C ASP A 248 -6.11 -3.16 -30.32
N LEU A 249 -6.21 -2.78 -29.06
CA LEU A 249 -7.11 -3.42 -28.08
C LEU A 249 -8.60 -3.22 -28.42
N SER A 250 -8.93 -2.24 -29.25
CA SER A 250 -10.29 -2.06 -29.76
C SER A 250 -10.65 -3.05 -30.87
N ASN A 251 -9.62 -3.66 -31.54
CA ASN A 251 -9.76 -4.68 -32.56
C ASN A 251 -8.63 -5.72 -32.48
N PRO A 252 -8.69 -6.67 -31.52
CA PRO A 252 -7.59 -7.60 -31.20
C PRO A 252 -7.27 -8.63 -32.31
N LYS A 253 -7.97 -8.61 -33.43
CA LYS A 253 -7.76 -9.56 -34.55
C LYS A 253 -6.85 -9.00 -35.67
N GLN A 254 -6.44 -7.74 -35.58
CA GLN A 254 -5.65 -7.09 -36.65
C GLN A 254 -4.41 -6.43 -36.04
N PRO A 255 -3.18 -6.84 -36.42
CA PRO A 255 -1.96 -6.13 -36.01
C PRO A 255 -1.93 -4.73 -36.66
N LEU A 256 -1.41 -3.77 -35.92
CA LEU A 256 -1.08 -2.46 -36.50
C LEU A 256 0.15 -2.63 -37.40
N ALA A 257 0.05 -2.16 -38.62
CA ALA A 257 1.10 -2.23 -39.64
C ALA A 257 2.35 -1.41 -39.25
#